data_0adab04ec09c5d4c25facd9c1572e1a1
#
_entry.id   0adab04ec09c5d4c25facd9c1572e1a1
#
_cell.length_a   1.000
_cell.length_b   1.000
_cell.length_c   1.000
_cell.angle_alpha   90.00
_cell.angle_beta   90.00
_cell.angle_gamma   90.00
#
_symmetry.space_group_name_H-M   'P 1'
#
loop_
_entity.id
_entity.type
_entity.pdbx_description
1 polymer ?
#
loop_
_entity_poly.entity_id
_entity_poly.type
_entity_poly.pdbx_seq_one_letter_code
_entity_poly.pdbx_strand_id
1 'polypeptide(L)'
;MTSTVHLSVIIPAYNEEPNFQKGTIDKVPMYLEKQVYTYEVLIVDDGSEDKTAKLAEDFAKKKKNIRVIKNPHQGKAETVKKGIEEANGELVLFTDFDQATPLPEVEKLLTFIPDYDIVIGSRQLPGAKREKEPFYRHLMGLVFNLIVQFIAVRGIWDTQAGFKCFKGDVAKKLFAMLKVYGKGKQVKGALVTAFDVELLFLAKKHGYKIKEVPIIWHHVATSRVNPLKDSLRMLRDVIKIRINDLRGIYK
;
A
#
# COMPACT_ATOMS: atom_id res chain seq x y z
N MET A 1 4.78 11.97 29.74
CA MET A 1 5.24 12.22 28.36
C MET A 1 4.68 11.09 27.49
N THR A 2 3.72 11.38 26.63
CA THR A 2 3.24 10.41 25.65
C THR A 2 4.38 10.18 24.67
N SER A 3 4.95 8.98 24.64
CA SER A 3 5.97 8.61 23.67
C SER A 3 5.38 8.80 22.28
N THR A 4 6.03 9.62 21.43
CA THR A 4 5.64 9.77 20.02
C THR A 4 5.72 8.40 19.34
N VAL A 5 4.72 8.05 18.55
CA VAL A 5 4.74 6.83 17.73
C VAL A 5 5.75 7.05 16.60
N HIS A 6 6.73 6.16 16.48
CA HIS A 6 7.71 6.27 15.40
C HIS A 6 7.16 5.71 14.08
N LEU A 7 6.57 4.51 14.09
CA LEU A 7 6.07 3.83 12.89
C LEU A 7 4.60 3.45 13.01
N SER A 8 3.75 3.97 12.12
CA SER A 8 2.38 3.47 11.90
C SER A 8 2.36 2.47 10.74
N VAL A 9 1.92 1.25 10.98
CA VAL A 9 1.76 0.21 9.95
C VAL A 9 0.28 0.12 9.57
N ILE A 10 -0.06 0.50 8.33
CA ILE A 10 -1.42 0.47 7.79
C ILE A 10 -1.63 -0.83 7.02
N ILE A 11 -2.65 -1.59 7.38
CA ILE A 11 -2.99 -2.87 6.77
C ILE A 11 -4.45 -2.83 6.32
N PRO A 12 -4.72 -2.56 5.03
CA PRO A 12 -6.08 -2.62 4.49
C PRO A 12 -6.56 -4.07 4.46
N ALA A 13 -7.81 -4.28 4.87
CA ALA A 13 -8.45 -5.58 4.91
C ALA A 13 -9.81 -5.56 4.21
N TYR A 14 -10.07 -6.51 3.32
CA TYR A 14 -11.38 -6.76 2.71
C TYR A 14 -11.55 -8.24 2.42
N ASN A 15 -12.47 -8.90 3.13
CA ASN A 15 -12.73 -10.34 3.03
C ASN A 15 -11.45 -11.18 3.20
N GLU A 16 -10.72 -10.95 4.31
CA GLU A 16 -9.44 -11.59 4.64
C GLU A 16 -9.56 -12.73 5.66
N GLU A 17 -10.78 -13.26 5.89
CA GLU A 17 -11.01 -14.40 6.78
C GLU A 17 -10.05 -15.57 6.49
N PRO A 18 -9.79 -15.97 5.21
CA PRO A 18 -8.85 -17.05 4.92
C PRO A 18 -7.40 -16.75 5.34
N ASN A 19 -6.97 -15.49 5.28
CA ASN A 19 -5.63 -15.08 5.70
C ASN A 19 -5.52 -14.98 7.22
N PHE A 20 -6.58 -14.61 7.93
CA PHE A 20 -6.67 -14.73 9.38
C PHE A 20 -6.53 -16.19 9.83
N GLN A 21 -7.27 -17.11 9.20
CA GLN A 21 -7.19 -18.55 9.53
C GLN A 21 -5.81 -19.16 9.30
N LYS A 22 -5.03 -18.62 8.37
CA LYS A 22 -3.63 -19.02 8.13
C LYS A 22 -2.64 -18.40 9.13
N GLY A 23 -3.09 -17.54 10.02
CA GLY A 23 -2.20 -16.83 10.96
C GLY A 23 -1.25 -15.84 10.26
N THR A 24 -1.61 -15.35 9.08
CA THR A 24 -0.73 -14.46 8.30
C THR A 24 -0.44 -13.17 9.05
N ILE A 25 -1.46 -12.60 9.69
CA ILE A 25 -1.36 -11.34 10.42
C ILE A 25 -0.55 -11.45 11.72
N ASP A 26 -0.42 -12.64 12.31
CA ASP A 26 0.32 -12.85 13.55
C ASP A 26 1.81 -12.52 13.41
N LYS A 27 2.34 -12.62 12.19
CA LYS A 27 3.73 -12.29 11.89
C LYS A 27 4.05 -10.81 12.13
N VAL A 28 3.05 -9.93 12.02
CA VAL A 28 3.22 -8.48 12.17
C VAL A 28 3.61 -8.12 13.60
N PRO A 29 2.81 -8.40 14.65
CA PRO A 29 3.22 -8.11 16.02
C PRO A 29 4.42 -8.93 16.45
N MET A 30 4.57 -10.18 16.03
CA MET A 30 5.75 -11.02 16.35
C MET A 30 7.07 -10.37 15.91
N TYR A 31 7.05 -9.60 14.83
CA TYR A 31 8.21 -8.85 14.38
C TYR A 31 8.35 -7.52 15.12
N LEU A 32 7.28 -6.72 15.20
CA LEU A 32 7.31 -5.36 15.76
C LEU A 32 7.60 -5.35 17.27
N GLU A 33 7.15 -6.35 18.03
CA GLU A 33 7.43 -6.51 19.47
C GLU A 33 8.94 -6.67 19.79
N LYS A 34 9.77 -6.99 18.79
CA LYS A 34 11.22 -7.13 18.93
C LYS A 34 11.99 -5.85 18.59
N GLN A 35 11.29 -4.83 18.09
CA GLN A 35 11.94 -3.60 17.65
C GLN A 35 12.15 -2.62 18.83
N VAL A 36 13.15 -1.79 18.71
CA VAL A 36 13.49 -0.76 19.72
C VAL A 36 12.67 0.52 19.57
N TYR A 37 12.00 0.70 18.44
CA TYR A 37 11.16 1.87 18.17
C TYR A 37 9.69 1.65 18.55
N THR A 38 9.01 2.72 18.86
CA THR A 38 7.56 2.71 19.14
C THR A 38 6.76 2.51 17.85
N TYR A 39 5.69 1.75 17.93
CA TYR A 39 4.85 1.48 16.75
C TYR A 39 3.37 1.42 17.10
N GLU A 40 2.54 1.57 16.09
CA GLU A 40 1.13 1.18 16.07
C GLU A 40 0.81 0.43 14.78
N VAL A 41 -0.20 -0.43 14.84
CA VAL A 41 -0.75 -1.13 13.67
C VAL A 41 -2.21 -0.78 13.51
N LEU A 42 -2.58 -0.31 12.34
CA LEU A 42 -3.95 0.05 11.98
C LEU A 42 -4.46 -0.96 10.94
N ILE A 43 -5.31 -1.88 11.38
CA ILE A 43 -6.06 -2.76 10.47
C ILE A 43 -7.29 -1.99 10.04
N VAL A 44 -7.37 -1.65 8.77
CA VAL A 44 -8.51 -0.87 8.24
C VAL A 44 -9.41 -1.82 7.44
N ASP A 45 -10.56 -2.15 8.03
CA ASP A 45 -11.56 -2.99 7.39
C ASP A 45 -12.39 -2.17 6.40
N ASP A 46 -12.37 -2.55 5.14
CA ASP A 46 -13.09 -1.89 4.04
C ASP A 46 -14.50 -2.46 3.84
N GLY A 47 -15.25 -2.60 4.93
CA GLY A 47 -16.62 -3.09 4.88
C GLY A 47 -16.71 -4.57 4.45
N SER A 48 -15.90 -5.43 5.07
CA SER A 48 -15.90 -6.87 4.79
C SER A 48 -17.26 -7.52 5.04
N GLU A 49 -17.64 -8.44 4.15
CA GLU A 49 -18.90 -9.20 4.21
C GLU A 49 -18.74 -10.54 4.95
N ASP A 50 -17.49 -10.98 5.15
CA ASP A 50 -17.12 -12.19 5.89
C ASP A 50 -16.79 -11.88 7.37
N LYS A 51 -16.14 -12.80 8.07
CA LYS A 51 -15.79 -12.60 9.49
C LYS A 51 -14.54 -11.71 9.72
N THR A 52 -13.99 -11.09 8.68
CA THR A 52 -12.75 -10.29 8.76
C THR A 52 -12.83 -9.22 9.84
N ALA A 53 -13.88 -8.40 9.85
CA ALA A 53 -14.02 -7.32 10.83
C ALA A 53 -14.01 -7.85 12.27
N LYS A 54 -14.77 -8.92 12.54
CA LYS A 54 -14.81 -9.56 13.86
C LYS A 54 -13.46 -10.15 14.25
N LEU A 55 -12.81 -10.86 13.34
CA LEU A 55 -11.49 -11.46 13.58
C LEU A 55 -10.43 -10.38 13.85
N ALA A 56 -10.48 -9.27 13.12
CA ALA A 56 -9.59 -8.13 13.35
C ALA A 56 -9.80 -7.51 14.74
N GLU A 57 -11.05 -7.30 15.15
CA GLU A 57 -11.37 -6.78 16.50
C GLU A 57 -10.89 -7.72 17.60
N ASP A 58 -11.13 -9.03 17.46
CA ASP A 58 -10.71 -10.02 18.45
C ASP A 58 -9.19 -10.17 18.50
N PHE A 59 -8.51 -9.95 17.39
CA PHE A 59 -7.05 -9.88 17.32
C PHE A 59 -6.51 -8.63 18.02
N ALA A 60 -7.07 -7.47 17.75
CA ALA A 60 -6.65 -6.20 18.33
C ALA A 60 -6.85 -6.14 19.86
N LYS A 61 -7.92 -6.74 20.40
CA LYS A 61 -8.16 -6.81 21.86
C LYS A 61 -7.01 -7.47 22.63
N LYS A 62 -6.23 -8.33 21.98
CA LYS A 62 -5.11 -9.05 22.58
C LYS A 62 -3.78 -8.30 22.53
N LYS A 63 -3.75 -7.14 21.86
CA LYS A 63 -2.51 -6.41 21.52
C LYS A 63 -2.68 -4.91 21.74
N LYS A 64 -1.88 -4.29 22.61
CA LYS A 64 -2.00 -2.86 22.99
C LYS A 64 -1.82 -1.88 21.83
N ASN A 65 -0.97 -2.21 20.88
CA ASN A 65 -0.55 -1.29 19.81
C ASN A 65 -1.29 -1.57 18.48
N ILE A 66 -2.39 -2.34 18.51
CA ILE A 66 -3.19 -2.67 17.33
C ILE A 66 -4.57 -2.08 17.47
N ARG A 67 -5.01 -1.31 16.46
CA ARG A 67 -6.35 -0.74 16.37
C ARG A 67 -7.04 -1.22 15.09
N VAL A 68 -8.35 -1.38 15.16
CA VAL A 68 -9.19 -1.65 13.98
C VAL A 68 -9.97 -0.39 13.66
N ILE A 69 -9.96 -0.02 12.39
CA ILE A 69 -10.74 1.09 11.84
C ILE A 69 -11.74 0.51 10.85
N LYS A 70 -13.01 0.83 11.01
CA LYS A 70 -14.05 0.44 10.06
C LYS A 70 -14.23 1.53 9.01
N ASN A 71 -14.22 1.13 7.76
CA ASN A 71 -14.43 2.01 6.61
C ASN A 71 -15.60 1.45 5.77
N PRO A 72 -16.48 2.30 5.22
CA PRO A 72 -17.44 1.83 4.21
C PRO A 72 -16.68 1.26 3.01
N HIS A 73 -17.23 0.24 2.33
CA HIS A 73 -16.53 -0.39 1.21
C HIS A 73 -16.31 0.58 0.04
N GLN A 74 -15.11 1.12 -0.04
CA GLN A 74 -14.70 2.17 -0.99
C GLN A 74 -13.44 1.79 -1.78
N GLY A 75 -12.89 0.60 -1.51
CA GLY A 75 -11.71 0.06 -2.17
C GLY A 75 -10.39 0.47 -1.52
N LYS A 76 -9.32 -0.22 -1.90
CA LYS A 76 -8.01 -0.16 -1.26
C LYS A 76 -7.45 1.27 -1.09
N ALA A 77 -7.65 2.14 -2.08
CA ALA A 77 -7.13 3.52 -2.03
C ALA A 77 -7.71 4.31 -0.85
N GLU A 78 -9.03 4.28 -0.67
CA GLU A 78 -9.73 4.97 0.42
C GLU A 78 -9.42 4.30 1.76
N THR A 79 -9.31 2.98 1.78
CA THR A 79 -8.96 2.21 2.97
C THR A 79 -7.57 2.58 3.49
N VAL A 80 -6.58 2.66 2.61
CA VAL A 80 -5.23 3.11 2.98
C VAL A 80 -5.23 4.57 3.41
N LYS A 81 -5.95 5.44 2.67
CA LYS A 81 -6.12 6.86 3.01
C LYS A 81 -6.70 7.02 4.41
N LYS A 82 -7.78 6.30 4.73
CA LYS A 82 -8.39 6.33 6.07
C LYS A 82 -7.39 5.93 7.15
N GLY A 83 -6.61 4.88 6.93
CA GLY A 83 -5.55 4.48 7.85
C GLY A 83 -4.48 5.56 8.05
N ILE A 84 -4.08 6.24 6.98
CA ILE A 84 -3.09 7.33 7.04
C ILE A 84 -3.63 8.56 7.79
N GLU A 85 -4.91 8.90 7.61
CA GLU A 85 -5.56 9.98 8.34
C GLU A 85 -5.55 9.74 9.86
N GLU A 86 -5.74 8.48 10.27
CA GLU A 86 -5.77 8.04 11.66
C GLU A 86 -4.39 7.72 12.26
N ALA A 87 -3.35 7.70 11.42
CA ALA A 87 -1.99 7.39 11.84
C ALA A 87 -1.35 8.49 12.67
N ASN A 88 -0.66 8.11 13.75
CA ASN A 88 0.06 9.00 14.65
C ASN A 88 1.58 8.92 14.50
N GLY A 89 2.09 8.01 13.66
CA GLY A 89 3.51 7.78 13.47
C GLY A 89 4.21 8.91 12.71
N GLU A 90 5.46 9.17 13.10
CA GLU A 90 6.37 10.01 12.33
C GLU A 90 6.57 9.45 10.91
N LEU A 91 6.58 8.12 10.82
CA LEU A 91 6.64 7.34 9.59
C LEU A 91 5.36 6.51 9.43
N VAL A 92 4.93 6.34 8.19
CA VAL A 92 3.77 5.53 7.84
C VAL A 92 4.18 4.51 6.79
N LEU A 93 4.02 3.24 7.11
CA LEU A 93 4.13 2.12 6.18
C LEU A 93 2.74 1.63 5.84
N PHE A 94 2.39 1.47 4.57
CA PHE A 94 1.29 0.58 4.24
C PHE A 94 1.80 -0.73 3.64
N THR A 95 1.17 -1.84 4.03
CA THR A 95 1.51 -3.18 3.57
C THR A 95 0.24 -3.99 3.36
N ASP A 96 0.30 -4.98 2.45
CA ASP A 96 -0.83 -5.84 2.17
C ASP A 96 -1.10 -6.83 3.31
N PHE A 97 -2.37 -7.19 3.50
CA PHE A 97 -2.81 -8.10 4.55
C PHE A 97 -2.17 -9.50 4.43
N ASP A 98 -1.98 -9.96 3.20
CA ASP A 98 -1.43 -11.28 2.89
C ASP A 98 0.08 -11.42 3.20
N GLN A 99 0.74 -10.31 3.58
CA GLN A 99 2.17 -10.25 3.87
C GLN A 99 3.03 -10.87 2.75
N ALA A 100 2.61 -10.67 1.50
CA ALA A 100 3.39 -11.07 0.33
C ALA A 100 4.81 -10.49 0.35
N THR A 101 4.96 -9.26 0.85
CA THR A 101 6.23 -8.70 1.30
C THR A 101 6.32 -8.88 2.80
N PRO A 102 7.27 -9.68 3.32
CA PRO A 102 7.43 -9.86 4.76
C PRO A 102 7.75 -8.54 5.47
N LEU A 103 7.11 -8.30 6.62
CA LEU A 103 7.28 -7.03 7.35
C LEU A 103 8.74 -6.69 7.69
N PRO A 104 9.67 -7.63 7.98
CA PRO A 104 11.09 -7.32 8.18
C PRO A 104 11.76 -6.54 7.03
N GLU A 105 11.22 -6.59 5.82
CA GLU A 105 11.72 -5.79 4.69
C GLU A 105 11.60 -4.28 4.94
N VAL A 106 10.81 -3.85 5.94
CA VAL A 106 10.68 -2.44 6.34
C VAL A 106 12.00 -1.82 6.75
N GLU A 107 12.90 -2.58 7.35
CA GLU A 107 14.21 -2.07 7.78
C GLU A 107 15.04 -1.54 6.61
N LYS A 108 14.92 -2.18 5.44
CA LYS A 108 15.56 -1.69 4.23
C LYS A 108 15.02 -0.33 3.81
N LEU A 109 13.71 -0.09 4.01
CA LEU A 109 13.07 1.18 3.68
C LEU A 109 13.47 2.25 4.71
N LEU A 110 13.43 1.93 5.99
CA LEU A 110 13.76 2.83 7.07
C LEU A 110 15.19 3.39 6.96
N THR A 111 16.13 2.60 6.44
CA THR A 111 17.52 3.03 6.21
C THR A 111 17.61 4.27 5.31
N PHE A 112 16.68 4.44 4.36
CA PHE A 112 16.70 5.53 3.38
C PHE A 112 15.77 6.71 3.72
N ILE A 113 14.85 6.53 4.67
CA ILE A 113 13.89 7.60 5.05
C ILE A 113 14.55 8.92 5.49
N PRO A 114 15.72 8.94 6.16
CA PRO A 114 16.38 10.20 6.49
C PRO A 114 16.62 11.13 5.28
N ASP A 115 16.99 10.54 4.14
CA ASP A 115 17.35 11.29 2.92
C ASP A 115 16.20 11.41 1.91
N TYR A 116 15.12 10.63 2.08
CA TYR A 116 13.99 10.55 1.17
C TYR A 116 12.66 10.78 1.91
N ASP A 117 11.67 11.27 1.18
CA ASP A 117 10.33 11.51 1.73
C ASP A 117 9.44 10.28 1.61
N ILE A 118 9.74 9.44 0.60
CA ILE A 118 9.02 8.21 0.27
C ILE A 118 10.04 7.14 -0.10
N VAL A 119 9.93 5.98 0.52
CA VAL A 119 10.72 4.80 0.14
C VAL A 119 9.77 3.65 -0.16
N ILE A 120 9.91 3.09 -1.35
CA ILE A 120 9.03 2.03 -1.85
C ILE A 120 9.80 0.73 -2.06
N GLY A 121 9.17 -0.38 -1.70
CA GLY A 121 9.67 -1.70 -2.05
C GLY A 121 9.52 -1.94 -3.55
N SER A 122 10.52 -2.52 -4.18
CA SER A 122 10.50 -2.83 -5.61
C SER A 122 10.84 -4.30 -5.86
N ARG A 123 9.99 -4.95 -6.64
CA ARG A 123 10.17 -6.31 -7.12
C ARG A 123 10.97 -6.36 -8.43
N GLN A 124 11.26 -5.19 -9.00
CA GLN A 124 11.87 -5.05 -10.33
C GLN A 124 13.37 -4.72 -10.28
N LEU A 125 13.86 -4.20 -9.17
CA LEU A 125 15.26 -3.79 -9.06
C LEU A 125 16.20 -4.99 -8.95
N PRO A 126 17.45 -4.85 -9.40
CA PRO A 126 18.51 -5.83 -9.12
C PRO A 126 18.61 -6.13 -7.62
N GLY A 127 18.66 -7.40 -7.24
CA GLY A 127 18.65 -7.84 -5.85
C GLY A 127 17.26 -8.12 -5.26
N ALA A 128 16.17 -7.76 -5.95
CA ALA A 128 14.84 -8.20 -5.56
C ALA A 128 14.67 -9.70 -5.78
N LYS A 129 13.91 -10.34 -4.88
CA LYS A 129 13.57 -11.76 -5.01
C LYS A 129 12.06 -11.91 -5.18
N ARG A 130 11.66 -12.56 -6.27
CA ARG A 130 10.26 -12.93 -6.55
C ARG A 130 10.14 -14.43 -6.44
N GLU A 131 9.40 -14.89 -5.45
CA GLU A 131 9.22 -16.32 -5.22
C GLU A 131 7.86 -16.77 -5.72
N LYS A 132 7.86 -17.90 -6.47
CA LYS A 132 6.65 -18.60 -6.94
C LYS A 132 5.76 -17.80 -7.92
N GLU A 133 6.26 -16.72 -8.52
CA GLU A 133 5.47 -15.96 -9.51
C GLU A 133 5.45 -16.67 -10.87
N PRO A 134 4.28 -16.87 -11.51
CA PRO A 134 4.20 -17.36 -12.87
C PRO A 134 4.83 -16.39 -13.88
N PHE A 135 5.62 -16.91 -14.82
CA PHE A 135 6.36 -16.09 -15.79
C PHE A 135 5.49 -15.12 -16.60
N TYR A 136 4.30 -15.54 -17.01
CA TYR A 136 3.39 -14.66 -17.77
C TYR A 136 2.93 -13.44 -16.96
N ARG A 137 2.73 -13.58 -15.64
CA ARG A 137 2.39 -12.44 -14.75
C ARG A 137 3.55 -11.47 -14.61
N HIS A 138 4.76 -12.00 -14.51
CA HIS A 138 5.96 -11.18 -14.51
C HIS A 138 6.06 -10.33 -15.78
N LEU A 139 5.90 -10.94 -16.95
CA LEU A 139 5.95 -10.25 -18.25
C LEU A 139 4.84 -9.19 -18.36
N MET A 140 3.61 -9.51 -17.98
CA MET A 140 2.50 -8.54 -17.97
C MET A 140 2.80 -7.35 -17.05
N GLY A 141 3.37 -7.61 -15.88
CA GLY A 141 3.79 -6.56 -14.95
C GLY A 141 4.86 -5.65 -15.52
N LEU A 142 5.85 -6.21 -16.23
CA LEU A 142 6.89 -5.43 -16.92
C LEU A 142 6.31 -4.54 -18.02
N VAL A 143 5.45 -5.09 -18.88
CA VAL A 143 4.79 -4.31 -19.94
C VAL A 143 3.95 -3.18 -19.36
N PHE A 144 3.14 -3.47 -18.35
CA PHE A 144 2.34 -2.45 -17.69
C PHE A 144 3.21 -1.36 -17.07
N ASN A 145 4.29 -1.74 -16.42
CA ASN A 145 5.22 -0.80 -15.80
C ASN A 145 5.90 0.11 -16.83
N LEU A 146 6.32 -0.43 -18.00
CA LEU A 146 6.86 0.38 -19.09
C LEU A 146 5.84 1.43 -19.57
N ILE A 147 4.57 1.05 -19.70
CA ILE A 147 3.49 1.98 -20.07
C ILE A 147 3.34 3.07 -19.00
N VAL A 148 3.33 2.72 -17.72
CA VAL A 148 3.23 3.67 -16.61
C VAL A 148 4.41 4.63 -16.61
N GLN A 149 5.63 4.13 -16.82
CA GLN A 149 6.83 4.98 -16.90
C GLN A 149 6.75 5.98 -18.05
N PHE A 150 6.27 5.53 -19.20
CA PHE A 150 6.15 6.42 -20.37
C PHE A 150 5.07 7.50 -20.19
N ILE A 151 3.91 7.12 -19.64
CA ILE A 151 2.74 8.01 -19.54
C ILE A 151 2.78 8.90 -18.28
N ALA A 152 3.11 8.34 -17.13
CA ALA A 152 2.87 9.00 -15.85
C ALA A 152 4.12 9.16 -14.96
N VAL A 153 4.83 8.09 -14.61
CA VAL A 153 5.83 8.12 -13.54
C VAL A 153 7.17 7.59 -14.04
N ARG A 154 7.92 8.43 -14.75
CA ARG A 154 9.23 8.07 -15.29
C ARG A 154 10.25 7.81 -14.18
N GLY A 155 11.04 6.73 -14.31
CA GLY A 155 12.16 6.42 -13.42
C GLY A 155 11.77 5.69 -12.14
N ILE A 156 10.51 5.19 -12.01
CA ILE A 156 10.08 4.27 -10.97
C ILE A 156 9.70 2.94 -11.62
N TRP A 157 10.38 1.87 -11.21
CA TRP A 157 10.28 0.56 -11.85
C TRP A 157 9.17 -0.33 -11.27
N ASP A 158 8.73 -0.10 -10.05
CA ASP A 158 7.63 -0.85 -9.43
C ASP A 158 6.64 0.04 -8.71
N THR A 159 5.74 0.65 -9.45
CA THR A 159 4.72 1.52 -8.85
C THR A 159 3.68 0.76 -8.05
N GLN A 160 3.48 -0.54 -8.32
CA GLN A 160 2.36 -1.34 -7.79
C GLN A 160 2.72 -2.22 -6.59
N ALA A 161 3.95 -2.17 -6.08
CA ALA A 161 4.29 -2.88 -4.86
C ALA A 161 3.51 -2.34 -3.67
N GLY A 162 2.72 -3.19 -3.01
CA GLY A 162 1.94 -2.83 -1.82
C GLY A 162 2.79 -2.73 -0.55
N PHE A 163 3.98 -2.11 -0.64
CA PHE A 163 4.92 -1.96 0.46
C PHE A 163 5.66 -0.63 0.33
N LYS A 164 5.12 0.41 0.97
CA LYS A 164 5.61 1.78 0.82
C LYS A 164 5.65 2.49 2.16
N CYS A 165 6.80 3.10 2.46
CA CYS A 165 7.03 3.91 3.65
C CYS A 165 7.13 5.40 3.29
N PHE A 166 6.51 6.24 4.10
CA PHE A 166 6.42 7.69 3.92
C PHE A 166 6.78 8.38 5.23
N LYS A 167 7.28 9.61 5.14
CA LYS A 167 7.14 10.56 6.24
C LYS A 167 5.66 10.84 6.47
N GLY A 168 5.21 10.83 7.72
CA GLY A 168 3.77 10.87 8.06
C GLY A 168 3.03 12.09 7.50
N ASP A 169 3.64 13.26 7.57
CA ASP A 169 3.07 14.51 7.03
C ASP A 169 3.00 14.49 5.49
N VAL A 170 3.98 13.87 4.83
CA VAL A 170 4.00 13.68 3.37
C VAL A 170 2.89 12.73 2.94
N ALA A 171 2.71 11.61 3.66
CA ALA A 171 1.62 10.67 3.39
C ALA A 171 0.26 11.37 3.45
N LYS A 172 -0.03 12.09 4.55
CA LYS A 172 -1.30 12.81 4.74
C LYS A 172 -1.57 13.81 3.62
N LYS A 173 -0.56 14.60 3.24
CA LYS A 173 -0.68 15.58 2.14
C LYS A 173 -0.98 14.92 0.80
N LEU A 174 -0.21 13.88 0.44
CA LEU A 174 -0.35 13.22 -0.86
C LEU A 174 -1.69 12.49 -1.00
N PHE A 175 -2.13 11.76 0.02
CA PHE A 175 -3.42 11.07 -0.04
C PHE A 175 -4.61 12.02 -0.06
N ALA A 176 -4.51 13.22 0.51
CA ALA A 176 -5.52 14.26 0.38
C ALA A 176 -5.63 14.84 -1.06
N MET A 177 -4.55 14.75 -1.85
CA MET A 177 -4.51 15.26 -3.23
C MET A 177 -5.08 14.29 -4.27
N LEU A 178 -5.38 13.03 -3.94
CA LEU A 178 -5.91 12.05 -4.90
C LEU A 178 -7.22 12.53 -5.52
N LYS A 179 -7.35 12.44 -6.85
CA LYS A 179 -8.52 12.92 -7.64
C LYS A 179 -9.17 11.82 -8.46
N VAL A 180 -8.41 10.86 -8.96
CA VAL A 180 -8.95 9.67 -9.64
C VAL A 180 -9.50 8.71 -8.61
N TYR A 181 -8.77 8.55 -7.52
CA TYR A 181 -9.14 7.81 -6.33
C TYR A 181 -9.38 8.79 -5.16
N GLY A 182 -9.95 8.33 -4.08
CA GLY A 182 -10.17 9.20 -2.93
C GLY A 182 -11.46 10.03 -2.98
N LYS A 183 -12.49 9.54 -3.70
CA LYS A 183 -13.77 10.24 -3.84
C LYS A 183 -14.88 9.70 -2.95
N GLY A 184 -14.59 8.79 -2.04
CA GLY A 184 -15.56 8.21 -1.11
C GLY A 184 -16.70 7.43 -1.78
N LYS A 185 -16.54 6.97 -3.02
CA LYS A 185 -17.56 6.20 -3.74
C LYS A 185 -17.52 4.74 -3.31
N GLN A 186 -18.67 4.21 -2.96
CA GLN A 186 -18.80 2.77 -2.74
C GLN A 186 -18.47 1.98 -4.01
N VAL A 187 -17.77 0.87 -3.84
CA VAL A 187 -17.40 -0.06 -4.90
C VAL A 187 -18.06 -1.42 -4.67
N LYS A 188 -18.12 -2.25 -5.68
CA LYS A 188 -18.62 -3.62 -5.58
C LYS A 188 -17.46 -4.60 -5.73
N GLY A 189 -17.26 -5.45 -4.72
CA GLY A 189 -16.21 -6.47 -4.72
C GLY A 189 -14.79 -5.91 -4.70
N ALA A 190 -13.79 -6.79 -4.76
CA ALA A 190 -12.40 -6.39 -4.78
C ALA A 190 -12.06 -5.60 -6.06
N LEU A 191 -11.59 -4.38 -5.90
CA LEU A 191 -11.25 -3.49 -6.99
C LEU A 191 -9.73 -3.33 -7.08
N VAL A 192 -9.13 -3.83 -8.15
CA VAL A 192 -7.73 -3.53 -8.48
C VAL A 192 -7.65 -2.13 -9.06
N THR A 193 -6.77 -1.32 -8.53
CA THR A 193 -6.66 0.11 -8.82
C THR A 193 -5.23 0.52 -9.14
N ALA A 194 -5.05 1.64 -9.82
CA ALA A 194 -3.75 2.27 -10.07
C ALA A 194 -3.52 3.48 -9.14
N PHE A 195 -4.07 3.48 -7.92
CA PHE A 195 -3.91 4.62 -7.01
C PHE A 195 -2.44 4.88 -6.64
N ASP A 196 -1.64 3.83 -6.58
CA ASP A 196 -0.21 3.92 -6.39
C ASP A 196 0.48 4.77 -7.47
N VAL A 197 0.00 4.68 -8.72
CA VAL A 197 0.51 5.51 -9.83
C VAL A 197 0.13 6.98 -9.62
N GLU A 198 -1.13 7.26 -9.25
CA GLU A 198 -1.57 8.64 -8.95
C GLU A 198 -0.76 9.23 -7.80
N LEU A 199 -0.55 8.46 -6.73
CA LEU A 199 0.21 8.85 -5.55
C LEU A 199 1.66 9.22 -5.90
N LEU A 200 2.37 8.35 -6.62
CA LEU A 200 3.76 8.56 -7.00
C LEU A 200 3.90 9.65 -8.07
N PHE A 201 2.92 9.81 -8.95
CA PHE A 201 2.83 10.93 -9.89
C PHE A 201 2.77 12.27 -9.14
N LEU A 202 1.86 12.39 -8.18
CA LEU A 202 1.71 13.57 -7.34
C LEU A 202 3.00 13.84 -6.54
N ALA A 203 3.58 12.82 -5.96
CA ALA A 203 4.83 12.95 -5.22
C ALA A 203 5.95 13.55 -6.09
N LYS A 204 6.13 13.05 -7.31
CA LYS A 204 7.13 13.61 -8.24
C LYS A 204 6.78 15.03 -8.68
N LYS A 205 5.52 15.30 -8.96
CA LYS A 205 5.05 16.63 -9.38
C LYS A 205 5.32 17.69 -8.30
N HIS A 206 5.18 17.32 -7.04
CA HIS A 206 5.41 18.22 -5.91
C HIS A 206 6.86 18.18 -5.36
N GLY A 207 7.79 17.54 -6.08
CA GLY A 207 9.21 17.56 -5.76
C GLY A 207 9.65 16.67 -4.59
N TYR A 208 8.79 15.75 -4.14
CA TYR A 208 9.18 14.79 -3.10
C TYR A 208 10.22 13.80 -3.59
N LYS A 209 11.19 13.50 -2.74
CA LYS A 209 12.26 12.55 -3.03
C LYS A 209 11.77 11.12 -2.84
N ILE A 210 11.83 10.31 -3.89
CA ILE A 210 11.38 8.92 -3.89
C ILE A 210 12.57 7.99 -4.10
N LYS A 211 12.67 6.93 -3.30
CA LYS A 211 13.64 5.85 -3.43
C LYS A 211 12.95 4.51 -3.63
N GLU A 212 13.41 3.73 -4.59
CA GLU A 212 13.07 2.30 -4.69
C GLU A 212 14.13 1.45 -4.01
N VAL A 213 13.70 0.40 -3.31
CA VAL A 213 14.57 -0.54 -2.60
C VAL A 213 14.17 -1.97 -2.98
N PRO A 214 15.12 -2.85 -3.34
CA PRO A 214 14.79 -4.22 -3.71
C PRO A 214 14.30 -5.01 -2.50
N ILE A 215 13.15 -5.68 -2.67
CA ILE A 215 12.50 -6.46 -1.60
C ILE A 215 12.39 -7.94 -1.97
N ILE A 216 12.18 -8.77 -0.95
CA ILE A 216 11.71 -10.14 -1.09
C ILE A 216 10.19 -10.10 -1.18
N TRP A 217 9.64 -10.75 -2.19
CA TRP A 217 8.19 -10.83 -2.40
C TRP A 217 7.78 -12.27 -2.75
N HIS A 218 6.77 -12.76 -2.04
CA HIS A 218 6.22 -14.09 -2.24
C HIS A 218 4.90 -13.98 -3.00
N HIS A 219 4.77 -14.70 -4.11
CA HIS A 219 3.51 -14.69 -4.84
C HIS A 219 2.42 -15.40 -4.01
N VAL A 220 1.38 -14.66 -3.68
CA VAL A 220 0.15 -15.22 -3.09
C VAL A 220 -0.90 -15.34 -4.18
N ALA A 221 -1.32 -16.59 -4.47
CA ALA A 221 -2.35 -16.84 -5.45
C ALA A 221 -3.68 -16.22 -4.99
N THR A 222 -4.32 -15.45 -5.85
CA THR A 222 -5.61 -14.82 -5.57
C THR A 222 -6.53 -14.96 -6.79
N SER A 223 -7.80 -15.24 -6.55
CA SER A 223 -8.86 -15.22 -7.56
C SER A 223 -9.44 -13.81 -7.79
N ARG A 224 -9.01 -12.81 -6.99
CA ARG A 224 -9.55 -11.44 -7.01
C ARG A 224 -9.09 -10.62 -8.21
N VAL A 225 -8.06 -11.05 -8.93
CA VAL A 225 -7.46 -10.32 -10.05
C VAL A 225 -7.82 -10.96 -11.37
N ASN A 226 -8.48 -10.21 -12.25
CA ASN A 226 -8.63 -10.56 -13.67
C ASN A 226 -7.56 -9.81 -14.48
N PRO A 227 -6.51 -10.50 -14.99
CA PRO A 227 -5.36 -9.84 -15.57
C PRO A 227 -5.70 -8.86 -16.71
N LEU A 228 -6.56 -9.26 -17.64
CA LEU A 228 -6.90 -8.41 -18.79
C LEU A 228 -7.82 -7.24 -18.42
N LYS A 229 -8.93 -7.54 -17.72
CA LYS A 229 -9.92 -6.53 -17.34
C LYS A 229 -9.33 -5.47 -16.40
N ASP A 230 -8.53 -5.91 -15.43
CA ASP A 230 -7.93 -5.00 -14.48
C ASP A 230 -6.81 -4.18 -15.09
N SER A 231 -5.98 -4.77 -15.99
CA SER A 231 -4.95 -4.02 -16.72
C SER A 231 -5.55 -2.93 -17.60
N LEU A 232 -6.65 -3.19 -18.32
CA LEU A 232 -7.33 -2.17 -19.12
C LEU A 232 -7.93 -1.05 -18.26
N ARG A 233 -8.51 -1.39 -17.09
CA ARG A 233 -9.01 -0.41 -16.15
C ARG A 233 -7.89 0.47 -15.62
N MET A 234 -6.81 -0.14 -15.17
CA MET A 234 -5.64 0.57 -14.65
C MET A 234 -5.02 1.47 -15.72
N LEU A 235 -4.92 1.01 -16.96
CA LEU A 235 -4.43 1.83 -18.09
C LEU A 235 -5.30 3.07 -18.29
N ARG A 236 -6.63 2.90 -18.30
CA ARG A 236 -7.57 4.03 -18.40
C ARG A 236 -7.35 5.02 -17.25
N ASP A 237 -7.11 4.52 -16.03
CA ASP A 237 -6.91 5.39 -14.88
C ASP A 237 -5.56 6.12 -14.96
N VAL A 238 -4.50 5.48 -15.46
CA VAL A 238 -3.21 6.13 -15.73
C VAL A 238 -3.35 7.26 -16.77
N ILE A 239 -4.09 7.03 -17.86
CA ILE A 239 -4.39 8.06 -18.85
C ILE A 239 -5.17 9.23 -18.21
N LYS A 240 -6.13 8.92 -17.35
CA LYS A 240 -6.93 9.92 -16.64
C LYS A 240 -6.09 10.77 -15.68
N ILE A 241 -5.12 10.19 -15.01
CA ILE A 241 -4.14 10.92 -14.18
C ILE A 241 -3.45 11.97 -15.07
N ARG A 242 -2.99 11.57 -16.25
CA ARG A 242 -2.31 12.50 -17.16
C ARG A 242 -3.23 13.59 -17.71
N ILE A 243 -4.46 13.26 -18.06
CA ILE A 243 -5.46 14.24 -18.50
C ILE A 243 -5.79 15.24 -17.37
N ASN A 244 -5.95 14.78 -16.14
CA ASN A 244 -6.17 15.64 -14.99
C ASN A 244 -5.00 16.61 -14.77
N ASP A 245 -3.77 16.15 -14.96
CA ASP A 245 -2.59 16.98 -14.88
C ASP A 245 -2.57 18.08 -15.94
N LEU A 246 -2.81 17.72 -17.21
CA LEU A 246 -2.89 18.67 -18.32
C LEU A 246 -4.03 19.71 -18.14
N ARG A 247 -5.10 19.34 -17.46
CA ARG A 247 -6.22 20.23 -17.09
C ARG A 247 -5.93 21.08 -15.84
N GLY A 248 -4.76 20.94 -15.22
CA GLY A 248 -4.39 21.70 -14.04
C GLY A 248 -5.13 21.31 -12.75
N ILE A 249 -5.73 20.09 -12.71
CA ILE A 249 -6.48 19.61 -11.53
C ILE A 249 -5.56 19.28 -10.35
N TYR A 250 -4.30 18.99 -10.61
CA TYR A 250 -3.26 18.71 -9.63
C TYR A 250 -2.34 19.93 -9.38
N LYS A 251 -2.92 21.11 -9.32
CA LYS A 251 -2.19 22.35 -8.97
C LYS A 251 -1.98 22.45 -7.49
#